data_837a88d1cd6e86dfa065e715d8fdf027
#
_entry.id   837a88d1cd6e86dfa065e715d8fdf027
#
_cell.length_a   1.000
_cell.length_b   1.000
_cell.length_c   1.000
_cell.angle_alpha   90.00
_cell.angle_beta   90.00
_cell.angle_gamma   90.00
#
_symmetry.space_group_name_H-M   'P 1'
#
loop_
_entity.id
_entity.type
_entity.pdbx_description
1 polymer ?
#
loop_
_entity_poly.entity_id
_entity_poly.type
_entity_poly.pdbx_seq_one_letter_code
_entity_poly.pdbx_strand_id
1 'polypeptide(L)'
;MKAFRKKAIPIIVRHYQFICIVDEKPYEVLFRAYSRKYKTSFIEILFDWKECYYTNLYRPLIKSILIEYCIKLGWIYDKPKQILRIKDSRKIVQELSLRDYDYK
;
A
#
# COMPACT_ATOMS: atom_id res chain seq x y z
N MET A 1 -16.62 10.60 -10.87
CA MET A 1 -16.04 10.31 -11.20
C MET A 1 -15.03 9.84 -10.59
N LYS A 2 -14.77 10.01 -9.80
CA LYS A 2 -13.88 9.55 -9.18
C LYS A 2 -14.11 8.31 -8.52
N ALA A 3 -15.25 7.75 -8.39
CA ALA A 3 -15.55 6.50 -7.74
C ALA A 3 -14.72 5.36 -8.27
N PHE A 4 -14.47 5.35 -9.54
CA PHE A 4 -13.68 4.24 -10.03
C PHE A 4 -12.23 4.35 -9.70
N ARG A 5 -11.80 5.46 -9.16
CA ARG A 5 -10.43 5.57 -8.79
C ARG A 5 -10.09 4.91 -7.49
N LYS A 6 -11.08 4.61 -6.67
CA LYS A 6 -10.84 3.97 -5.39
C LYS A 6 -11.23 2.51 -5.44
N LYS A 7 -11.04 1.89 -6.57
CA LYS A 7 -11.39 0.50 -6.72
C LYS A 7 -10.63 -0.38 -5.75
N ALA A 8 -11.34 -1.17 -4.98
CA ALA A 8 -10.74 -2.09 -4.04
C ALA A 8 -10.33 -3.36 -4.76
N ILE A 9 -9.06 -3.70 -4.69
CA ILE A 9 -8.52 -4.84 -5.42
C ILE A 9 -7.92 -5.82 -4.44
N PRO A 10 -8.36 -7.10 -4.46
CA PRO A 10 -7.80 -8.10 -3.56
C PRO A 10 -6.40 -8.52 -4.01
N ILE A 11 -5.57 -8.82 -3.02
CA ILE A 11 -4.24 -9.31 -3.31
C ILE A 11 -3.87 -10.30 -2.21
N ILE A 12 -3.09 -11.32 -2.55
CA ILE A 12 -2.71 -12.36 -1.59
C ILE A 12 -1.25 -12.24 -1.25
N VAL A 13 -0.95 -12.12 0.05
CA VAL A 13 0.40 -12.09 0.57
C VAL A 13 0.46 -13.08 1.73
N ARG A 14 1.42 -13.97 1.72
CA ARG A 14 1.59 -14.99 2.76
C ARG A 14 0.32 -15.82 2.95
N HIS A 15 -0.35 -16.15 1.84
CA HIS A 15 -1.58 -16.94 1.85
C HIS A 15 -2.75 -16.24 2.54
N TYR A 16 -2.64 -14.94 2.76
CA TYR A 16 -3.67 -14.15 3.42
C TYR A 16 -4.18 -13.12 2.43
N GLN A 17 -5.48 -12.85 2.45
CA GLN A 17 -6.07 -11.94 1.49
C GLN A 17 -6.18 -10.52 2.03
N PHE A 18 -5.76 -9.56 1.24
CA PHE A 18 -5.80 -8.15 1.60
C PHE A 18 -6.55 -7.38 0.51
N ILE A 19 -7.14 -6.27 0.90
CA ILE A 19 -7.82 -5.39 -0.04
C ILE A 19 -7.02 -4.10 -0.11
N CYS A 20 -6.63 -3.69 -1.31
CA CYS A 20 -5.82 -2.50 -1.50
C CYS A 20 -6.62 -1.40 -2.16
N ILE A 21 -6.43 -0.19 -1.71
CA ILE A 21 -7.06 1.00 -2.26
C ILE A 21 -5.98 2.04 -2.51
N VAL A 22 -5.99 2.64 -3.69
CA VAL A 22 -5.10 3.75 -4.01
C VAL A 22 -5.98 4.97 -4.20
N ASP A 23 -5.82 5.96 -3.31
CA ASP A 23 -6.64 7.15 -3.31
C ASP A 23 -5.80 8.35 -3.73
N GLU A 24 -6.00 8.82 -4.94
CA GLU A 24 -5.25 9.94 -5.50
C GLU A 24 -5.86 11.25 -5.03
N LYS A 25 -5.09 12.01 -4.27
CA LYS A 25 -5.51 13.31 -3.77
C LYS A 25 -4.74 14.41 -4.49
N PRO A 26 -5.14 15.68 -4.36
CA PRO A 26 -4.47 16.76 -5.09
C PRO A 26 -2.96 16.88 -4.86
N TYR A 27 -2.51 16.63 -3.63
CA TYR A 27 -1.11 16.82 -3.29
C TYR A 27 -0.37 15.54 -2.92
N GLU A 28 -1.07 14.45 -2.83
CA GLU A 28 -0.47 13.20 -2.38
C GLU A 28 -1.31 12.02 -2.83
N VAL A 29 -0.76 10.83 -2.69
CA VAL A 29 -1.48 9.60 -3.00
C VAL A 29 -1.46 8.74 -1.75
N LEU A 30 -2.62 8.28 -1.33
CA LEU A 30 -2.74 7.41 -0.17
C LEU A 30 -2.88 5.97 -0.62
N PHE A 31 -1.95 5.12 -0.18
CA PHE A 31 -2.06 3.69 -0.37
C PHE A 31 -2.59 3.09 0.92
N ARG A 32 -3.70 2.40 0.85
CA ARG A 32 -4.26 1.73 2.01
C ARG A 32 -4.45 0.25 1.70
N ALA A 33 -4.09 -0.60 2.63
CA ALA A 33 -4.36 -2.03 2.51
C ALA A 33 -4.91 -2.52 3.83
N TYR A 34 -5.96 -3.30 3.79
CA TYR A 34 -6.51 -3.86 5.02
C TYR A 34 -6.75 -5.35 4.86
N SER A 35 -6.73 -6.02 6.00
CA SER A 35 -6.98 -7.44 6.05
C SER A 35 -8.42 -7.72 5.64
N ARG A 36 -8.63 -8.66 4.76
CA ARG A 36 -10.00 -9.00 4.37
C ARG A 36 -10.80 -9.52 5.55
N LYS A 37 -10.14 -10.25 6.43
CA LYS A 37 -10.82 -10.82 7.58
C LYS A 37 -11.12 -9.77 8.65
N TYR A 38 -10.20 -8.80 8.85
CA TYR A 38 -10.39 -7.78 9.86
C TYR A 38 -10.23 -6.40 9.23
N LYS A 39 -11.33 -5.80 8.82
CA LYS A 39 -11.30 -4.49 8.13
C LYS A 39 -10.78 -3.36 9.00
N THR A 40 -10.76 -3.53 10.31
CA THR A 40 -10.22 -2.52 11.21
C THR A 40 -8.70 -2.61 11.34
N SER A 41 -8.07 -3.62 10.73
CA SER A 41 -6.63 -3.75 10.68
C SER A 41 -6.16 -3.31 9.32
N PHE A 42 -5.45 -2.19 9.25
CA PHE A 42 -5.01 -1.68 7.96
C PHE A 42 -3.72 -0.89 8.07
N ILE A 43 -3.09 -0.70 6.92
CA ILE A 43 -1.93 0.15 6.81
C ILE A 43 -2.29 1.31 5.90
N GLU A 44 -1.64 2.45 6.14
CA GLU A 44 -1.78 3.62 5.28
C GLU A 44 -0.40 4.19 5.03
N ILE A 45 -0.06 4.38 3.77
CA ILE A 45 1.21 4.97 3.39
C ILE A 45 0.92 6.16 2.49
N LEU A 46 1.45 7.32 2.86
CA LEU A 46 1.28 8.53 2.06
C LEU A 46 2.49 8.70 1.17
N PHE A 47 2.23 8.78 -0.13
CA PHE A 47 3.27 9.05 -1.12
C PHE A 47 3.00 10.44 -1.68
N ASP A 48 4.04 11.25 -1.87
CA ASP A 48 3.82 12.50 -2.57
C ASP A 48 3.86 12.19 -4.08
N TRP A 49 3.38 13.12 -4.90
CA TRP A 49 3.29 12.88 -6.33
C TRP A 49 4.65 12.63 -6.97
N LYS A 50 5.69 13.21 -6.39
CA LYS A 50 7.03 13.02 -6.91
C LYS A 50 7.47 11.57 -6.75
N GLU A 51 7.16 10.96 -5.61
CA GLU A 51 7.49 9.56 -5.39
C GLU A 51 6.66 8.66 -6.28
N CYS A 52 5.39 8.98 -6.45
CA CYS A 52 4.52 8.18 -7.28
C CYS A 52 4.82 8.26 -8.76
N TYR A 53 5.52 9.30 -9.17
CA TYR A 53 5.91 9.43 -10.57
C TYR A 53 6.74 8.23 -11.02
N TYR A 54 7.56 7.70 -10.11
CA TYR A 54 8.42 6.57 -10.43
C TYR A 54 7.92 5.24 -9.87
N THR A 55 6.81 5.24 -9.16
CA THR A 55 6.32 4.03 -8.51
C THR A 55 4.85 3.81 -8.87
N ASN A 56 4.58 2.74 -9.58
CA ASN A 56 3.21 2.45 -9.98
C ASN A 56 2.50 1.65 -8.90
N LEU A 57 1.74 2.34 -8.07
CA LEU A 57 1.03 1.71 -6.95
C LEU A 57 -0.11 0.80 -7.37
N TYR A 58 -0.46 0.80 -8.65
CA TYR A 58 -1.51 -0.08 -9.14
C TYR A 58 -1.01 -1.47 -9.54
N ARG A 59 0.30 -1.64 -9.61
CA ARG A 59 0.85 -2.95 -9.97
C ARG A 59 0.74 -3.90 -8.78
N PRO A 60 0.23 -5.12 -9.01
CA PRO A 60 0.11 -6.10 -7.91
C PRO A 60 1.42 -6.40 -7.20
N LEU A 61 2.52 -6.45 -7.93
CA LEU A 61 3.82 -6.71 -7.33
C LEU A 61 4.18 -5.61 -6.33
N ILE A 62 3.99 -4.35 -6.70
CA ILE A 62 4.30 -3.24 -5.82
C ILE A 62 3.41 -3.30 -4.58
N LYS A 63 2.13 -3.59 -4.74
CA LYS A 63 1.21 -3.70 -3.61
C LYS A 63 1.66 -4.78 -2.64
N SER A 64 2.05 -5.94 -3.15
CA SER A 64 2.47 -7.04 -2.28
C SER A 64 3.77 -6.71 -1.57
N ILE A 65 4.68 -6.01 -2.22
CA ILE A 65 5.93 -5.61 -1.59
C ILE A 65 5.66 -4.63 -0.44
N LEU A 66 4.74 -3.69 -0.63
CA LEU A 66 4.41 -2.73 0.42
C LEU A 66 3.75 -3.41 1.62
N ILE A 67 2.86 -4.35 1.36
CA ILE A 67 2.22 -5.09 2.45
C ILE A 67 3.25 -5.89 3.22
N GLU A 68 4.13 -6.59 2.50
CA GLU A 68 5.17 -7.39 3.12
C GLU A 68 6.10 -6.53 3.97
N TYR A 69 6.45 -5.35 3.48
CA TYR A 69 7.29 -4.42 4.23
C TYR A 69 6.64 -4.03 5.55
N CYS A 70 5.34 -3.72 5.51
CA CYS A 70 4.63 -3.33 6.72
C CYS A 70 4.49 -4.48 7.71
N ILE A 71 4.33 -5.70 7.22
CA ILE A 71 4.30 -6.87 8.08
C ILE A 71 5.65 -7.00 8.80
N LYS A 72 6.74 -6.78 8.09
CA LYS A 72 8.07 -6.86 8.68
C LYS A 72 8.31 -5.73 9.69
N LEU A 73 7.61 -4.61 9.55
CA LEU A 73 7.70 -3.53 10.52
C LEU A 73 6.89 -3.81 11.78
N GLY A 74 6.08 -4.86 11.77
CA GLY A 74 5.31 -5.23 12.94
C GLY A 74 3.81 -5.09 12.81
N TRP A 75 3.29 -4.87 11.60
CA TRP A 75 1.85 -4.81 11.42
C TRP A 75 1.26 -6.20 11.67
N ILE A 76 0.31 -6.26 12.60
CA ILE A 76 -0.33 -7.52 12.97
C ILE A 76 -1.65 -7.60 12.22
N TYR A 77 -1.59 -8.16 11.03
CA TYR A 77 -2.72 -8.16 10.11
C TYR A 77 -3.80 -9.18 10.46
N ASP A 78 -3.47 -10.14 11.29
CA ASP A 78 -4.42 -11.20 11.65
C ASP A 78 -5.17 -10.93 12.95
N LYS A 79 -5.19 -9.68 13.39
CA LYS A 79 -5.96 -9.26 14.56
C LYS A 79 -6.69 -7.97 14.23
N PRO A 80 -7.82 -7.70 14.90
CA PRO A 80 -8.55 -6.47 14.64
C PRO A 80 -7.87 -5.25 15.22
N LYS A 81 -8.21 -4.10 14.69
CA LYS A 81 -7.75 -2.79 15.20
C LYS A 81 -6.25 -2.57 15.20
N GLN A 82 -5.56 -3.19 14.28
CA GLN A 82 -4.10 -3.00 14.15
C GLN A 82 -3.84 -2.02 13.01
N ILE A 83 -3.48 -0.79 13.35
CA ILE A 83 -3.32 0.27 12.36
C ILE A 83 -1.87 0.72 12.32
N LEU A 84 -1.29 0.75 11.13
CA LEU A 84 0.06 1.26 10.91
C LEU A 84 -0.01 2.36 9.87
N ARG A 85 0.47 3.56 10.22
CA ARG A 85 0.47 4.70 9.31
C ARG A 85 1.88 5.18 9.07
N ILE A 86 2.22 5.36 7.80
CA ILE A 86 3.52 5.88 7.41
C ILE A 86 3.28 7.15 6.60
N LYS A 87 3.74 8.27 7.12
CA LYS A 87 3.49 9.56 6.48
C LYS A 87 4.57 9.96 5.50
N ASP A 88 5.75 9.37 5.60
CA ASP A 88 6.85 9.71 4.70
C ASP A 88 7.30 8.44 3.99
N SER A 89 6.99 8.35 2.71
CA SER A 89 7.29 7.15 1.94
C SER A 89 8.66 7.15 1.29
N ARG A 90 9.41 8.23 1.42
CA ARG A 90 10.71 8.32 0.72
C ARG A 90 11.65 7.19 1.12
N LYS A 91 11.69 6.88 2.40
CA LYS A 91 12.53 5.80 2.88
C LYS A 91 12.10 4.45 2.32
N ILE A 92 10.80 4.23 2.23
CA ILE A 92 10.27 2.99 1.70
C ILE A 92 10.64 2.82 0.24
N VAL A 93 10.44 3.87 -0.56
CA VAL A 93 10.76 3.83 -1.98
C VAL A 93 12.24 3.52 -2.18
N GLN A 94 13.07 4.12 -1.35
CA GLN A 94 14.51 3.94 -1.46
C GLN A 94 14.95 2.55 -0.99
N GLU A 95 14.49 2.13 0.16
CA GLU A 95 14.89 0.83 0.72
C GLU A 95 14.44 -0.35 -0.12
N LEU A 96 13.25 -0.25 -0.67
CA LEU A 96 12.71 -1.35 -1.46
C LEU A 96 13.03 -1.23 -2.94
N SER A 97 13.72 -0.17 -3.33
CA SER A 97 14.06 0.09 -4.73
C SER A 97 12.83 0.00 -5.63
N LEU A 98 11.74 0.58 -5.19
CA LEU A 98 10.46 0.46 -5.90
C LEU A 98 10.52 1.00 -7.32
N ARG A 99 11.37 1.98 -7.56
CA ARG A 99 11.51 2.55 -8.90
C ARG A 99 12.02 1.54 -9.91
N ASP A 100 12.82 0.59 -9.44
CA ASP A 100 13.40 -0.39 -10.34
C ASP A 100 12.38 -1.33 -10.94
N TYR A 101 11.27 -1.54 -10.25
CA TYR A 101 10.25 -2.46 -10.73
C TYR A 101 9.44 -1.87 -11.87
N ASP A 102 9.44 -0.55 -12.03
CA ASP A 102 8.68 0.07 -13.10
C ASP A 102 9.38 0.01 -14.45
N TYR A 103 10.65 -0.32 -14.44
CA TYR A 103 11.42 -0.40 -15.68
C TYR A 103 11.58 -1.82 -16.19
N LYS A 104 10.93 -2.77 -15.59
CA LYS A 104 11.08 -4.18 -15.98
C LYS A 104 9.92 -4.76 -16.77
#